data_b84c576f580a108c4caa667aa9b34531
#
_entry.id   b84c576f580a108c4caa667aa9b34531
#
_cell.length_a   1.000
_cell.length_b   1.000
_cell.length_c   1.000
_cell.angle_alpha   90.00
_cell.angle_beta   90.00
_cell.angle_gamma   90.00
#
_symmetry.space_group_name_H-M   'P 1'
#
loop_
_entity.id
_entity.type
_entity.pdbx_description
1 polymer ?
#
loop_
_entity_poly.entity_id
_entity_poly.type
_entity_poly.pdbx_seq_one_letter_code
_entity_poly.pdbx_strand_id
1 'polypeptide(L)'
;AERDYYEQHNANVHRGAHTLGDEATSLLAESRAAVAGFISGTPRETIFVRNTTEAINLVAYGWGLDNLKEGDVILSTEMEHHSNLVPWQQVAKRTGARVELIKTTEAGLLDQDDYKQKLKLKPKLVVIVHVSNALGTINPVLEMTKAAHKVGALVLIDGAQAMPHMKVDVSEIGCDFYAFSGHKMLGPMGIGVLWGRHELLSAMSPFLCGGGMISEVYSDHSTWADLPDKFEAGTPNV
;
A
#
# COMPACT_ATOMS: atom_id res chain seq x y z
N ALA A 1 -16.74 0.93 19.91
CA ALA A 1 -15.32 0.59 19.77
C ALA A 1 -14.44 1.80 20.12
N GLU A 2 -14.35 2.90 19.32
CA GLU A 2 -13.50 4.06 19.62
C GLU A 2 -13.74 4.66 21.02
N ARG A 3 -15.00 4.90 21.37
CA ARG A 3 -15.38 5.41 22.71
C ARG A 3 -14.89 4.49 23.82
N ASP A 4 -15.09 3.18 23.68
CA ASP A 4 -14.71 2.19 24.70
C ASP A 4 -13.18 2.14 24.84
N TYR A 5 -12.43 2.28 23.73
CA TYR A 5 -10.97 2.37 23.76
C TYR A 5 -10.52 3.58 24.57
N TYR A 6 -11.04 4.79 24.28
CA TYR A 6 -10.64 6.01 25.00
C TYR A 6 -11.05 6.01 26.46
N GLU A 7 -12.17 5.38 26.82
CA GLU A 7 -12.65 5.33 28.19
C GLU A 7 -11.98 4.23 29.04
N GLN A 8 -11.51 3.12 28.42
CA GLN A 8 -11.11 1.94 29.18
C GLN A 8 -9.67 1.46 28.89
N HIS A 9 -9.10 1.71 27.70
CA HIS A 9 -7.84 1.10 27.25
C HIS A 9 -6.81 2.10 26.72
N ASN A 10 -7.09 3.42 26.77
CA ASN A 10 -6.23 4.43 26.18
C ASN A 10 -4.86 4.50 26.85
N ALA A 11 -3.85 3.95 26.19
CA ALA A 11 -2.46 4.01 26.60
C ALA A 11 -1.53 3.97 25.37
N ASN A 12 -0.27 4.37 25.57
CA ASN A 12 0.76 4.23 24.51
C ASN A 12 1.09 2.76 24.28
N VAL A 13 0.91 2.33 23.04
CA VAL A 13 1.33 0.99 22.59
C VAL A 13 2.85 0.86 22.62
N HIS A 14 3.35 -0.35 22.85
CA HIS A 14 4.78 -0.73 22.85
C HIS A 14 5.67 0.00 23.88
N ARG A 15 5.13 0.87 24.75
CA ARG A 15 5.92 1.68 25.69
C ARG A 15 5.47 1.59 27.14
N GLY A 16 4.40 0.85 27.43
CA GLY A 16 3.85 0.73 28.76
C GLY A 16 4.44 -0.42 29.55
N ALA A 17 5.02 -0.14 30.72
CA ALA A 17 5.31 -1.16 31.73
C ALA A 17 4.13 -1.30 32.70
N HIS A 18 2.89 -1.19 32.20
CA HIS A 18 1.66 -1.25 32.98
C HIS A 18 0.51 -1.88 32.18
N THR A 19 -0.48 -2.41 32.88
CA THR A 19 -1.60 -3.19 32.30
C THR A 19 -2.27 -2.53 31.12
N LEU A 20 -2.58 -1.24 31.17
CA LEU A 20 -3.24 -0.53 30.05
C LEU A 20 -2.37 -0.47 28.80
N GLY A 21 -1.04 -0.35 28.94
CA GLY A 21 -0.11 -0.37 27.81
C GLY A 21 -0.05 -1.75 27.14
N ASP A 22 -0.10 -2.82 27.94
CA ASP A 22 -0.12 -4.20 27.43
C ASP A 22 -1.47 -4.48 26.74
N GLU A 23 -2.59 -4.03 27.31
CA GLU A 23 -3.91 -4.15 26.69
C GLU A 23 -3.99 -3.40 25.37
N ALA A 24 -3.55 -2.14 25.29
CA ALA A 24 -3.53 -1.36 24.06
C ALA A 24 -2.67 -2.01 22.97
N THR A 25 -1.50 -2.56 23.37
CA THR A 25 -0.60 -3.28 22.45
C THR A 25 -1.25 -4.56 21.92
N SER A 26 -1.95 -5.30 22.79
CA SER A 26 -2.67 -6.52 22.39
C SER A 26 -3.82 -6.20 21.43
N LEU A 27 -4.60 -5.16 21.69
CA LEU A 27 -5.70 -4.71 20.83
C LEU A 27 -5.20 -4.28 19.44
N LEU A 28 -4.06 -3.59 19.38
CA LEU A 28 -3.44 -3.24 18.09
C LEU A 28 -3.01 -4.48 17.31
N ALA A 29 -2.39 -5.45 17.98
CA ALA A 29 -1.95 -6.70 17.35
C ALA A 29 -3.14 -7.53 16.85
N GLU A 30 -4.21 -7.65 17.66
CA GLU A 30 -5.45 -8.34 17.28
C GLU A 30 -6.15 -7.66 16.08
N SER A 31 -6.22 -6.33 16.08
CA SER A 31 -6.78 -5.55 14.97
C SER A 31 -5.99 -5.78 13.68
N ARG A 32 -4.66 -5.80 13.76
CA ARG A 32 -3.80 -6.08 12.61
C ARG A 32 -4.00 -7.51 12.10
N ALA A 33 -4.09 -8.49 12.98
CA ALA A 33 -4.34 -9.88 12.61
C ALA A 33 -5.71 -10.03 11.92
N ALA A 34 -6.74 -9.35 12.43
CA ALA A 34 -8.08 -9.35 11.83
C ALA A 34 -8.07 -8.74 10.42
N VAL A 35 -7.42 -7.59 10.23
CA VAL A 35 -7.30 -6.93 8.92
C VAL A 35 -6.47 -7.77 7.95
N ALA A 36 -5.35 -8.33 8.39
CA ALA A 36 -4.53 -9.22 7.59
C ALA A 36 -5.31 -10.44 7.13
N GLY A 37 -6.03 -11.11 8.05
CA GLY A 37 -6.88 -12.25 7.74
C GLY A 37 -8.03 -11.92 6.77
N PHE A 38 -8.57 -10.69 6.84
CA PHE A 38 -9.65 -10.25 5.94
C PHE A 38 -9.23 -10.19 4.46
N ILE A 39 -7.95 -9.96 4.18
CA ILE A 39 -7.38 -9.92 2.82
C ILE A 39 -6.54 -11.15 2.47
N SER A 40 -6.53 -12.19 3.30
CA SER A 40 -5.67 -13.38 3.15
C SER A 40 -4.17 -13.06 3.16
N GLY A 41 -3.76 -12.03 3.91
CA GLY A 41 -2.38 -11.62 4.12
C GLY A 41 -1.87 -12.04 5.51
N THR A 42 -0.67 -11.58 5.87
CA THR A 42 -0.09 -11.78 7.20
C THR A 42 0.06 -10.47 7.97
N PRO A 43 0.08 -10.49 9.33
CA PRO A 43 0.27 -9.28 10.13
C PRO A 43 1.57 -8.53 9.82
N ARG A 44 2.67 -9.22 9.52
CA ARG A 44 3.96 -8.60 9.19
C ARG A 44 3.98 -7.88 7.84
N GLU A 45 3.06 -8.23 6.96
CA GLU A 45 2.88 -7.64 5.63
C GLU A 45 1.80 -6.55 5.61
N THR A 46 1.15 -6.29 6.75
CA THR A 46 0.05 -5.36 6.89
C THR A 46 0.48 -4.13 7.68
N ILE A 47 0.65 -3.02 6.98
CA ILE A 47 1.11 -1.74 7.53
C ILE A 47 -0.09 -0.81 7.71
N PHE A 48 -0.28 -0.27 8.90
CA PHE A 48 -1.28 0.76 9.14
C PHE A 48 -0.78 2.13 8.71
N VAL A 49 -1.59 2.81 7.94
CA VAL A 49 -1.35 4.16 7.40
C VAL A 49 -2.61 5.00 7.56
N ARG A 50 -2.57 6.28 7.24
CA ARG A 50 -3.75 7.16 7.39
C ARG A 50 -4.85 6.88 6.36
N ASN A 51 -4.49 6.42 5.16
CA ASN A 51 -5.43 6.14 4.05
C ASN A 51 -4.68 5.55 2.85
N THR A 52 -5.41 5.18 1.79
CA THR A 52 -4.86 4.69 0.52
C THR A 52 -3.82 5.65 -0.09
N THR A 53 -4.05 6.96 0.00
CA THR A 53 -3.10 7.95 -0.54
C THR A 53 -1.74 7.84 0.13
N GLU A 54 -1.70 7.74 1.45
CA GLU A 54 -0.44 7.55 2.18
C GLU A 54 0.19 6.19 1.85
N ALA A 55 -0.60 5.10 1.78
CA ALA A 55 -0.12 3.79 1.39
C ALA A 55 0.62 3.81 0.05
N ILE A 56 0.03 4.43 -0.96
CA ILE A 56 0.63 4.55 -2.30
C ILE A 56 1.87 5.45 -2.27
N ASN A 57 1.83 6.57 -1.54
CA ASN A 57 3.01 7.43 -1.37
C ASN A 57 4.15 6.70 -0.64
N LEU A 58 3.84 5.86 0.35
CA LEU A 58 4.85 5.05 1.03
C LEU A 58 5.60 4.16 0.04
N VAL A 59 4.89 3.47 -0.85
CA VAL A 59 5.54 2.67 -1.91
C VAL A 59 6.26 3.57 -2.91
N ALA A 60 5.66 4.67 -3.33
CA ALA A 60 6.24 5.57 -4.32
C ALA A 60 7.58 6.16 -3.84
N TYR A 61 7.65 6.60 -2.59
CA TYR A 61 8.86 7.21 -2.04
C TYR A 61 9.81 6.19 -1.41
N GLY A 62 9.31 5.15 -0.73
CA GLY A 62 10.14 4.14 -0.07
C GLY A 62 10.71 3.09 -1.02
N TRP A 63 9.99 2.77 -2.11
CA TRP A 63 10.47 1.86 -3.14
C TRP A 63 10.86 2.59 -4.42
N GLY A 64 10.01 3.50 -4.90
CA GLY A 64 10.15 4.08 -6.23
C GLY A 64 11.42 4.90 -6.38
N LEU A 65 11.78 5.74 -5.39
CA LEU A 65 13.00 6.56 -5.46
C LEU A 65 14.28 5.73 -5.46
N ASP A 66 14.29 4.57 -4.80
CA ASP A 66 15.49 3.72 -4.69
C ASP A 66 15.64 2.76 -5.88
N ASN A 67 14.54 2.44 -6.59
CA ASN A 67 14.52 1.37 -7.60
C ASN A 67 14.25 1.86 -9.04
N LEU A 68 13.81 3.10 -9.22
CA LEU A 68 13.53 3.68 -10.53
C LEU A 68 14.64 4.65 -10.93
N LYS A 69 14.97 4.64 -12.22
CA LYS A 69 16.02 5.49 -12.82
C LYS A 69 15.61 5.96 -14.21
N GLU A 70 16.42 6.79 -14.80
CA GLU A 70 16.23 7.29 -16.17
C GLU A 70 16.00 6.15 -17.17
N GLY A 71 14.94 6.30 -17.96
CA GLY A 71 14.52 5.34 -18.97
C GLY A 71 13.58 4.23 -18.47
N ASP A 72 13.46 4.01 -17.16
CA ASP A 72 12.49 3.06 -16.61
C ASP A 72 11.05 3.52 -16.86
N VAL A 73 10.14 2.55 -16.93
CA VAL A 73 8.71 2.78 -17.19
C VAL A 73 7.88 2.37 -15.98
N ILE A 74 6.99 3.27 -15.57
CA ILE A 74 5.86 3.00 -14.68
C ILE A 74 4.64 2.93 -15.58
N LEU A 75 3.93 1.80 -15.58
CA LEU A 75 2.70 1.65 -16.35
C LEU A 75 1.51 1.85 -15.42
N SER A 76 0.68 2.84 -15.73
CA SER A 76 -0.53 3.21 -15.00
C SER A 76 -1.76 3.10 -15.92
N THR A 77 -2.93 3.56 -15.49
CA THR A 77 -4.13 3.56 -16.33
C THR A 77 -4.78 4.95 -16.41
N GLU A 78 -5.61 5.18 -17.45
CA GLU A 78 -6.37 6.43 -17.59
C GLU A 78 -7.52 6.53 -16.56
N MET A 79 -7.88 5.46 -15.88
CA MET A 79 -8.98 5.45 -14.91
C MET A 79 -8.52 5.52 -13.45
N GLU A 80 -7.22 5.77 -13.20
CA GLU A 80 -6.70 5.85 -11.84
C GLU A 80 -7.27 7.04 -11.07
N HIS A 81 -7.50 6.83 -9.78
CA HIS A 81 -7.66 7.94 -8.85
C HIS A 81 -6.35 8.74 -8.74
N HIS A 82 -6.44 10.05 -8.52
CA HIS A 82 -5.26 10.93 -8.40
C HIS A 82 -4.23 10.40 -7.39
N SER A 83 -4.67 9.72 -6.34
CA SER A 83 -3.78 9.08 -5.34
C SER A 83 -2.87 8.03 -5.93
N ASN A 84 -3.28 7.36 -7.02
CA ASN A 84 -2.49 6.32 -7.71
C ASN A 84 -1.92 6.79 -9.05
N LEU A 85 -1.93 8.08 -9.33
CA LEU A 85 -1.31 8.68 -10.51
C LEU A 85 -0.25 9.72 -10.13
N VAL A 86 -0.64 10.71 -9.32
CA VAL A 86 0.21 11.87 -9.01
C VAL A 86 1.52 11.51 -8.31
N PRO A 87 1.57 10.61 -7.31
CA PRO A 87 2.84 10.21 -6.69
C PRO A 87 3.83 9.65 -7.72
N TRP A 88 3.36 8.84 -8.66
CA TRP A 88 4.20 8.24 -9.70
C TRP A 88 4.74 9.27 -10.68
N GLN A 89 3.96 10.28 -11.03
CA GLN A 89 4.43 11.42 -11.82
C GLN A 89 5.55 12.18 -11.09
N GLN A 90 5.44 12.36 -9.76
CA GLN A 90 6.46 13.05 -8.96
C GLN A 90 7.74 12.20 -8.85
N VAL A 91 7.62 10.91 -8.63
CA VAL A 91 8.76 9.99 -8.61
C VAL A 91 9.42 9.93 -9.97
N ALA A 92 8.66 9.77 -11.06
CA ALA A 92 9.18 9.77 -12.42
C ALA A 92 9.99 11.04 -12.73
N LYS A 93 9.47 12.22 -12.33
CA LYS A 93 10.18 13.50 -12.49
C LYS A 93 11.52 13.53 -11.75
N ARG A 94 11.63 12.89 -10.59
CA ARG A 94 12.84 12.88 -9.77
C ARG A 94 13.87 11.86 -10.24
N THR A 95 13.41 10.73 -10.77
CA THR A 95 14.28 9.60 -11.15
C THR A 95 14.63 9.57 -12.63
N GLY A 96 13.96 10.38 -13.47
CA GLY A 96 14.09 10.30 -14.93
C GLY A 96 13.29 9.16 -15.55
N ALA A 97 12.52 8.42 -14.77
CA ALA A 97 11.57 7.44 -15.28
C ALA A 97 10.39 8.14 -16.01
N ARG A 98 9.55 7.37 -16.67
CA ARG A 98 8.34 7.90 -17.32
C ARG A 98 7.11 7.10 -16.94
N VAL A 99 5.97 7.78 -16.89
CA VAL A 99 4.65 7.17 -16.69
C VAL A 99 3.96 6.99 -18.04
N GLU A 100 3.55 5.76 -18.33
CA GLU A 100 2.74 5.42 -19.50
C GLU A 100 1.35 5.01 -19.06
N LEU A 101 0.30 5.41 -19.78
CA LEU A 101 -1.08 5.16 -19.39
C LEU A 101 -1.72 4.12 -20.32
N ILE A 102 -2.28 3.07 -19.74
CA ILE A 102 -3.16 2.11 -20.43
C ILE A 102 -4.47 2.84 -20.74
N LYS A 103 -4.90 2.77 -21.99
CA LYS A 103 -6.11 3.43 -22.47
C LYS A 103 -7.38 2.81 -21.88
N THR A 104 -8.41 3.62 -21.79
CA THR A 104 -9.78 3.20 -21.49
C THR A 104 -10.57 3.16 -22.80
N THR A 105 -11.33 2.09 -23.01
CA THR A 105 -12.24 1.97 -24.16
C THR A 105 -13.48 2.84 -23.99
N GLU A 106 -14.25 3.08 -25.07
CA GLU A 106 -15.53 3.80 -24.99
C GLU A 106 -16.55 3.13 -24.04
N ALA A 107 -16.43 1.82 -23.82
CA ALA A 107 -17.24 1.08 -22.85
C ALA A 107 -16.78 1.26 -21.39
N GLY A 108 -15.77 2.07 -21.13
CA GLY A 108 -15.23 2.28 -19.78
C GLY A 108 -14.42 1.11 -19.22
N LEU A 109 -13.90 0.24 -20.08
CA LEU A 109 -13.02 -0.88 -19.71
C LEU A 109 -11.57 -0.54 -20.03
N LEU A 110 -10.61 -1.13 -19.31
CA LEU A 110 -9.20 -1.05 -19.72
C LEU A 110 -8.97 -1.80 -21.03
N ASP A 111 -8.31 -1.14 -21.98
CA ASP A 111 -7.92 -1.73 -23.25
C ASP A 111 -6.82 -2.77 -23.03
N GLN A 112 -7.20 -4.05 -23.09
CA GLN A 112 -6.31 -5.18 -22.85
C GLN A 112 -5.25 -5.34 -23.95
N ASP A 113 -5.51 -4.88 -25.17
CA ASP A 113 -4.55 -4.96 -26.24
C ASP A 113 -3.51 -3.83 -26.11
N ASP A 114 -3.93 -2.63 -25.74
CA ASP A 114 -3.01 -1.53 -25.35
C ASP A 114 -2.14 -1.95 -24.15
N TYR A 115 -2.73 -2.61 -23.14
CA TYR A 115 -1.97 -3.15 -22.01
C TYR A 115 -0.87 -4.12 -22.47
N LYS A 116 -1.21 -5.14 -23.28
CA LYS A 116 -0.25 -6.10 -23.83
C LYS A 116 0.86 -5.42 -24.64
N GLN A 117 0.54 -4.39 -25.44
CA GLN A 117 1.54 -3.63 -26.18
C GLN A 117 2.48 -2.87 -25.25
N LYS A 118 1.95 -2.22 -24.20
CA LYS A 118 2.75 -1.47 -23.25
C LYS A 118 3.60 -2.33 -22.33
N LEU A 119 3.21 -3.58 -22.06
CA LEU A 119 4.07 -4.55 -21.37
C LEU A 119 5.38 -4.85 -22.14
N LYS A 120 5.41 -4.68 -23.47
CA LYS A 120 6.63 -4.81 -24.26
C LYS A 120 7.68 -3.74 -23.94
N LEU A 121 7.28 -2.64 -23.31
CA LEU A 121 8.19 -1.62 -22.79
C LEU A 121 8.96 -2.09 -21.54
N LYS A 122 8.65 -3.30 -21.04
CA LYS A 122 9.23 -3.89 -19.82
C LYS A 122 9.15 -2.94 -18.62
N PRO A 123 7.93 -2.51 -18.23
CA PRO A 123 7.78 -1.63 -17.08
C PRO A 123 8.42 -2.24 -15.83
N LYS A 124 8.95 -1.40 -14.95
CA LYS A 124 9.43 -1.81 -13.62
C LYS A 124 8.28 -1.98 -12.63
N LEU A 125 7.24 -1.19 -12.82
CA LEU A 125 6.07 -1.18 -11.96
C LEU A 125 4.81 -1.00 -12.82
N VAL A 126 3.77 -1.75 -12.48
CA VAL A 126 2.40 -1.56 -12.99
C VAL A 126 1.53 -1.15 -11.82
N VAL A 127 0.80 -0.05 -11.95
CA VAL A 127 -0.14 0.44 -10.94
C VAL A 127 -1.55 0.44 -11.50
N ILE A 128 -2.50 -0.19 -10.79
CA ILE A 128 -3.84 -0.49 -11.32
C ILE A 128 -4.88 -0.26 -10.24
N VAL A 129 -5.95 0.48 -10.54
CA VAL A 129 -7.14 0.51 -9.69
C VAL A 129 -7.92 -0.79 -9.86
N HIS A 130 -8.28 -1.44 -8.74
CA HIS A 130 -9.07 -2.68 -8.77
C HIS A 130 -10.51 -2.43 -9.22
N VAL A 131 -11.17 -1.43 -8.59
CA VAL A 131 -12.51 -0.95 -8.98
C VAL A 131 -12.44 0.56 -9.17
N SER A 132 -12.80 1.04 -10.35
CA SER A 132 -12.78 2.47 -10.65
C SER A 132 -13.79 3.23 -9.79
N ASN A 133 -13.34 4.29 -9.11
CA ASN A 133 -14.21 5.18 -8.35
C ASN A 133 -15.12 6.05 -9.22
N ALA A 134 -14.76 6.24 -10.49
CA ALA A 134 -15.52 7.07 -11.43
C ALA A 134 -16.48 6.25 -12.29
N LEU A 135 -16.04 5.05 -12.74
CA LEU A 135 -16.76 4.24 -13.71
C LEU A 135 -17.45 3.02 -13.08
N GLY A 136 -17.02 2.60 -11.88
CA GLY A 136 -17.47 1.35 -11.26
C GLY A 136 -16.91 0.08 -11.92
N THR A 137 -16.07 0.23 -12.93
CA THR A 137 -15.45 -0.89 -13.64
C THR A 137 -14.57 -1.71 -12.71
N ILE A 138 -14.81 -3.02 -12.69
CA ILE A 138 -13.96 -4.00 -11.99
C ILE A 138 -12.90 -4.48 -12.98
N ASN A 139 -11.64 -4.16 -12.69
CA ASN A 139 -10.51 -4.56 -13.55
C ASN A 139 -10.06 -6.00 -13.24
N PRO A 140 -9.61 -6.76 -14.27
CA PRO A 140 -9.15 -8.14 -14.12
C PRO A 140 -7.72 -8.17 -13.54
N VAL A 141 -7.56 -7.72 -12.28
CA VAL A 141 -6.25 -7.50 -11.66
C VAL A 141 -5.42 -8.76 -11.51
N LEU A 142 -6.05 -9.94 -11.36
CA LEU A 142 -5.35 -11.24 -11.32
C LEU A 142 -4.60 -11.52 -12.64
N GLU A 143 -5.32 -11.40 -13.77
CA GLU A 143 -4.76 -11.65 -15.09
C GLU A 143 -3.71 -10.60 -15.44
N MET A 144 -3.98 -9.34 -15.10
CA MET A 144 -3.06 -8.23 -15.32
C MET A 144 -1.79 -8.41 -14.49
N THR A 145 -1.90 -8.80 -13.21
CA THR A 145 -0.75 -9.11 -12.36
C THR A 145 0.12 -10.22 -12.95
N LYS A 146 -0.50 -11.34 -13.35
CA LYS A 146 0.22 -12.44 -14.00
C LYS A 146 0.96 -12.02 -15.27
N ALA A 147 0.34 -11.14 -16.05
CA ALA A 147 0.96 -10.63 -17.28
C ALA A 147 2.13 -9.67 -16.99
N ALA A 148 2.01 -8.81 -15.99
CA ALA A 148 3.07 -7.91 -15.53
C ALA A 148 4.28 -8.70 -15.00
N HIS A 149 4.05 -9.69 -14.15
CA HIS A 149 5.11 -10.53 -13.61
C HIS A 149 5.90 -11.30 -14.70
N LYS A 150 5.24 -11.73 -15.79
CA LYS A 150 5.93 -12.39 -16.92
C LYS A 150 7.00 -11.51 -17.59
N VAL A 151 6.88 -10.19 -17.48
CA VAL A 151 7.88 -9.24 -18.01
C VAL A 151 8.80 -8.69 -16.92
N GLY A 152 8.66 -9.16 -15.67
CA GLY A 152 9.48 -8.77 -14.53
C GLY A 152 9.04 -7.47 -13.84
N ALA A 153 7.82 -7.01 -14.09
CA ALA A 153 7.28 -5.83 -13.44
C ALA A 153 6.64 -6.17 -12.08
N LEU A 154 6.83 -5.35 -11.06
CA LEU A 154 6.04 -5.38 -9.84
C LEU A 154 4.64 -4.79 -10.08
N VAL A 155 3.68 -5.14 -9.22
CA VAL A 155 2.30 -4.68 -9.32
C VAL A 155 1.81 -4.09 -7.99
N LEU A 156 1.34 -2.83 -8.05
CA LEU A 156 0.62 -2.19 -6.96
C LEU A 156 -0.85 -2.03 -7.36
N ILE A 157 -1.75 -2.42 -6.47
CA ILE A 157 -3.19 -2.32 -6.69
C ILE A 157 -3.81 -1.32 -5.71
N ASP A 158 -4.53 -0.31 -6.26
CA ASP A 158 -5.43 0.52 -5.49
C ASP A 158 -6.76 -0.21 -5.29
N GLY A 159 -6.95 -0.76 -4.09
CA GLY A 159 -8.14 -1.49 -3.67
C GLY A 159 -9.19 -0.65 -2.96
N ALA A 160 -9.06 0.68 -2.95
CA ALA A 160 -9.91 1.56 -2.15
C ALA A 160 -11.42 1.37 -2.40
N GLN A 161 -11.82 1.07 -3.62
CA GLN A 161 -13.22 0.81 -3.97
C GLN A 161 -13.56 -0.70 -4.00
N ALA A 162 -12.58 -1.58 -4.15
CA ALA A 162 -12.83 -3.02 -4.13
C ALA A 162 -13.16 -3.53 -2.73
N MET A 163 -12.38 -3.12 -1.73
CA MET A 163 -12.48 -3.61 -0.35
C MET A 163 -13.89 -3.49 0.27
N PRO A 164 -14.64 -2.39 0.08
CA PRO A 164 -15.98 -2.29 0.64
C PRO A 164 -17.05 -3.10 -0.12
N HIS A 165 -16.77 -3.56 -1.35
CA HIS A 165 -17.80 -4.09 -2.26
C HIS A 165 -17.61 -5.55 -2.65
N MET A 166 -16.42 -6.12 -2.48
CA MET A 166 -16.14 -7.49 -2.89
C MET A 166 -15.09 -8.15 -2.00
N LYS A 167 -15.08 -9.48 -1.97
CA LYS A 167 -14.00 -10.22 -1.30
C LYS A 167 -12.70 -10.02 -2.07
N VAL A 168 -11.65 -9.68 -1.34
CA VAL A 168 -10.29 -9.53 -1.88
C VAL A 168 -9.38 -10.56 -1.21
N ASP A 169 -8.62 -11.27 -2.02
CA ASP A 169 -7.59 -12.21 -1.59
C ASP A 169 -6.27 -11.83 -2.27
N VAL A 170 -5.37 -11.20 -1.52
CA VAL A 170 -4.10 -10.70 -2.06
C VAL A 170 -3.16 -11.85 -2.46
N SER A 171 -3.30 -13.01 -1.84
CA SER A 171 -2.50 -14.19 -2.17
C SER A 171 -2.95 -14.82 -3.50
N GLU A 172 -4.25 -14.84 -3.78
CA GLU A 172 -4.82 -15.29 -5.05
C GLU A 172 -4.46 -14.32 -6.18
N ILE A 173 -4.66 -13.01 -5.97
CA ILE A 173 -4.30 -11.97 -6.94
C ILE A 173 -2.81 -12.02 -7.26
N GLY A 174 -1.99 -12.30 -6.24
CA GLY A 174 -0.55 -12.43 -6.35
C GLY A 174 0.18 -11.11 -6.58
N CYS A 175 -0.44 -9.96 -6.28
CA CYS A 175 0.19 -8.64 -6.41
C CYS A 175 1.35 -8.46 -5.42
N ASP A 176 2.11 -7.39 -5.60
CA ASP A 176 3.26 -7.07 -4.77
C ASP A 176 2.92 -6.07 -3.68
N PHE A 177 1.96 -5.17 -3.97
CA PHE A 177 1.40 -4.21 -3.03
C PHE A 177 -0.12 -4.06 -3.25
N TYR A 178 -0.85 -3.86 -2.15
CA TYR A 178 -2.29 -3.60 -2.16
C TYR A 178 -2.65 -2.52 -1.15
N ALA A 179 -3.36 -1.47 -1.56
CA ALA A 179 -3.65 -0.31 -0.73
C ALA A 179 -5.15 -0.06 -0.59
N PHE A 180 -5.62 0.26 0.63
CA PHE A 180 -7.02 0.61 0.85
C PHE A 180 -7.23 1.51 2.07
N SER A 181 -8.46 2.01 2.26
CA SER A 181 -8.83 2.96 3.33
C SER A 181 -9.98 2.44 4.16
N GLY A 182 -9.88 2.55 5.48
CA GLY A 182 -10.92 2.12 6.42
C GLY A 182 -12.24 2.87 6.27
N HIS A 183 -12.20 4.20 6.04
CA HIS A 183 -13.42 5.02 5.94
C HIS A 183 -14.34 4.66 4.75
N LYS A 184 -13.84 3.92 3.75
CA LYS A 184 -14.67 3.43 2.63
C LYS A 184 -15.34 2.10 2.92
N MET A 185 -14.88 1.36 3.94
CA MET A 185 -15.41 0.07 4.35
C MET A 185 -16.01 0.09 5.76
N LEU A 186 -16.76 1.15 6.08
CA LEU A 186 -17.45 1.38 7.35
C LEU A 186 -16.53 1.54 8.56
N GLY A 187 -15.23 1.69 8.34
CA GLY A 187 -14.25 1.99 9.38
C GLY A 187 -14.12 3.51 9.63
N PRO A 188 -13.35 3.91 10.64
CA PRO A 188 -13.10 5.31 10.96
C PRO A 188 -12.26 6.02 9.90
N MET A 189 -12.29 7.36 9.91
CA MET A 189 -11.36 8.19 9.16
C MET A 189 -9.97 8.12 9.80
N GLY A 190 -8.94 8.41 9.00
CA GLY A 190 -7.57 8.48 9.50
C GLY A 190 -6.87 7.12 9.64
N ILE A 191 -7.50 6.05 9.15
CA ILE A 191 -6.90 4.71 9.09
C ILE A 191 -7.04 4.13 7.68
N GLY A 192 -5.98 3.51 7.21
CA GLY A 192 -5.87 2.76 5.98
C GLY A 192 -4.80 1.70 6.10
N VAL A 193 -4.59 0.96 5.03
CA VAL A 193 -3.67 -0.18 5.00
C VAL A 193 -2.85 -0.17 3.72
N LEU A 194 -1.57 -0.43 3.87
CA LEU A 194 -0.72 -0.99 2.83
C LEU A 194 -0.45 -2.45 3.18
N TRP A 195 -0.84 -3.36 2.32
CA TRP A 195 -0.30 -4.71 2.29
C TRP A 195 0.82 -4.77 1.25
N GLY A 196 1.91 -5.45 1.56
CA GLY A 196 3.00 -5.67 0.62
C GLY A 196 3.76 -6.94 0.93
N ARG A 197 4.38 -7.56 -0.07
CA ARG A 197 5.20 -8.76 0.13
C ARG A 197 6.34 -8.48 1.10
N HIS A 198 6.54 -9.40 2.03
CA HIS A 198 7.52 -9.26 3.11
C HIS A 198 8.92 -8.85 2.61
N GLU A 199 9.42 -9.51 1.56
CA GLU A 199 10.75 -9.25 1.01
C GLU A 199 10.87 -7.84 0.41
N LEU A 200 9.80 -7.32 -0.20
CA LEU A 200 9.78 -5.96 -0.75
C LEU A 200 9.73 -4.93 0.37
N LEU A 201 8.82 -5.09 1.34
CA LEU A 201 8.73 -4.19 2.50
C LEU A 201 10.03 -4.16 3.30
N SER A 202 10.66 -5.32 3.49
CA SER A 202 11.95 -5.40 4.23
C SER A 202 13.07 -4.64 3.52
N ALA A 203 13.10 -4.66 2.18
CA ALA A 203 14.11 -3.98 1.38
C ALA A 203 13.84 -2.48 1.19
N MET A 204 12.60 -2.00 1.34
CA MET A 204 12.24 -0.60 1.14
C MET A 204 12.83 0.31 2.21
N SER A 205 13.17 1.55 1.84
CA SER A 205 13.47 2.63 2.78
C SER A 205 12.21 3.08 3.54
N PRO A 206 12.31 3.50 4.81
CA PRO A 206 11.18 4.04 5.53
C PRO A 206 10.69 5.35 4.89
N PHE A 207 9.37 5.60 4.93
CA PHE A 207 8.76 6.81 4.39
C PHE A 207 8.71 7.93 5.42
N LEU A 208 8.28 7.62 6.64
CA LEU A 208 8.30 8.52 7.77
C LEU A 208 9.32 8.04 8.79
N CYS A 209 10.11 8.95 9.32
CA CYS A 209 11.13 8.64 10.30
C CYS A 209 10.83 9.33 11.64
N GLY A 210 11.06 8.63 12.75
CA GLY A 210 10.83 9.18 14.08
C GLY A 210 10.75 8.11 15.17
N GLY A 211 9.94 8.37 16.19
CA GLY A 211 9.78 7.43 17.29
C GLY A 211 8.99 6.19 16.89
N GLY A 212 9.31 5.05 17.47
CA GLY A 212 8.61 3.77 17.28
C GLY A 212 9.16 2.91 16.13
N MET A 213 9.70 3.51 15.07
CA MET A 213 10.11 2.81 13.84
C MET A 213 11.60 2.47 13.77
N ILE A 214 12.37 2.80 14.78
CA ILE A 214 13.82 2.60 14.88
C ILE A 214 14.15 1.40 15.77
N SER A 215 15.27 0.73 15.48
CA SER A 215 15.91 -0.25 16.38
C SER A 215 17.00 0.44 17.20
N GLU A 216 17.98 1.07 16.53
CA GLU A 216 19.09 1.75 17.18
C GLU A 216 19.34 3.12 16.52
N VAL A 217 19.80 4.08 17.32
CA VAL A 217 20.14 5.44 16.85
C VAL A 217 21.60 5.73 17.22
N TYR A 218 22.39 6.08 16.23
CA TYR A 218 23.76 6.54 16.33
C TYR A 218 23.84 8.03 15.97
N SER A 219 24.99 8.62 16.14
CA SER A 219 25.21 10.06 15.85
C SER A 219 25.12 10.39 14.35
N ASP A 220 25.39 9.42 13.48
CA ASP A 220 25.51 9.58 12.03
C ASP A 220 24.54 8.71 11.23
N HIS A 221 23.93 7.69 11.84
CA HIS A 221 22.95 6.81 11.19
C HIS A 221 21.97 6.22 12.20
N SER A 222 20.96 5.51 11.68
CA SER A 222 19.99 4.74 12.49
C SER A 222 19.68 3.43 11.80
N THR A 223 19.25 2.44 12.58
CA THR A 223 18.70 1.17 12.08
C THR A 223 17.21 1.10 12.34
N TRP A 224 16.52 0.33 11.55
CA TRP A 224 15.06 0.29 11.53
C TRP A 224 14.54 -0.89 12.33
N ALA A 225 13.38 -0.72 12.94
CA ALA A 225 12.63 -1.80 13.56
C ALA A 225 12.20 -2.84 12.50
N ASP A 226 11.80 -4.01 12.99
CA ASP A 226 11.20 -5.04 12.15
C ASP A 226 9.84 -4.58 11.57
N LEU A 227 9.34 -5.31 10.56
CA LEU A 227 8.00 -5.11 10.04
C LEU A 227 6.94 -5.56 11.08
N PRO A 228 5.87 -4.82 11.22
CA PRO A 228 5.42 -3.64 10.46
C PRO A 228 5.94 -2.31 10.98
N ASP A 229 6.53 -2.26 12.18
CA ASP A 229 6.87 -1.05 12.93
C ASP A 229 7.79 -0.11 12.15
N LYS A 230 8.67 -0.63 11.30
CA LYS A 230 9.53 0.14 10.37
C LYS A 230 8.78 1.25 9.60
N PHE A 231 7.51 1.06 9.32
CA PHE A 231 6.70 2.02 8.53
C PHE A 231 5.66 2.76 9.36
N GLU A 232 5.57 2.50 10.66
CA GLU A 232 4.56 3.07 11.56
C GLU A 232 5.20 4.04 12.56
N ALA A 233 5.75 5.15 12.05
CA ALA A 233 6.40 6.16 12.88
C ALA A 233 5.40 6.95 13.72
N GLY A 234 5.70 7.10 15.01
CA GLY A 234 4.90 7.85 15.96
C GLY A 234 3.83 7.01 16.67
N THR A 235 3.04 7.65 17.54
CA THR A 235 1.91 7.00 18.18
C THR A 235 0.84 6.69 17.13
N PRO A 236 0.36 5.43 17.03
CA PRO A 236 -0.65 5.08 16.04
C PRO A 236 -1.99 5.78 16.32
N ASN A 237 -2.79 5.92 15.26
CA ASN A 237 -4.16 6.38 15.34
C ASN A 237 -5.06 5.23 15.78
N VAL A 238 -5.96 5.51 16.74
CA VAL A 238 -6.86 4.52 17.33
C VAL A 238 -8.12 4.30 16.51
#